data_c19ee1322951731c2dfdfaa02e9c722f
#
_entry.id   c19ee1322951731c2dfdfaa02e9c722f
#
_cell.length_a   1.000
_cell.length_b   1.000
_cell.length_c   1.000
_cell.angle_alpha   90.00
_cell.angle_beta   90.00
_cell.angle_gamma   90.00
#
_symmetry.space_group_name_H-M   'P 1'
#
loop_
_entity.id
_entity.type
_entity.pdbx_description
1 polymer ?
#
loop_
_entity_poly.entity_id
_entity_poly.type
_entity_poly.pdbx_seq_one_letter_code
_entity_poly.pdbx_strand_id
1 'polypeptide(L)'
;MAPGNSAAKSPANDHEVEERTLVLSRVFDAPRALVYKVWTAPEHLARWWGPRGFTLISYKADARVGGTYRFGVRSPENTEHWAHGIYREITPPETLAFTHAWENPDGSPKHETVVTLTFAEQGEKTKLTLKQTLFETVTSRDLHRGGWSSTFELLEEYLATL
;
A
#
# COMPACT_ATOMS: atom_id res chain seq x y z
N MET A 1 -16.80 30.54 -21.32
CA MET A 1 -16.36 30.26 -21.03
C MET A 1 -15.57 29.80 -20.68
N ALA A 2 -15.76 29.83 -20.41
CA ALA A 2 -14.87 29.63 -19.94
C ALA A 2 -14.30 28.59 -19.94
N PRO A 3 -14.25 28.34 -20.66
CA PRO A 3 -13.48 27.22 -20.63
C PRO A 3 -12.16 27.46 -20.09
N GLY A 4 -11.88 28.62 -19.89
CA GLY A 4 -10.67 28.84 -19.20
C GLY A 4 -10.57 27.95 -18.06
N ASN A 5 -11.68 27.57 -17.58
CA ASN A 5 -11.57 26.68 -16.51
C ASN A 5 -11.07 25.34 -16.93
N SER A 6 -10.94 25.03 -18.13
CA SER A 6 -10.31 23.81 -18.47
C SER A 6 -8.86 23.81 -17.99
N ALA A 7 -8.25 24.94 -17.90
CA ALA A 7 -6.94 25.00 -17.29
C ALA A 7 -6.99 24.53 -15.86
N ALA A 8 -8.02 24.92 -15.13
CA ALA A 8 -8.15 24.48 -13.77
C ALA A 8 -8.40 22.98 -13.66
N LYS A 9 -8.90 22.39 -14.74
CA LYS A 9 -9.14 20.95 -14.78
C LYS A 9 -8.06 20.18 -15.46
N SER A 10 -7.00 20.84 -15.91
CA SER A 10 -5.88 20.16 -16.53
C SER A 10 -5.26 19.19 -15.54
N PRO A 11 -4.81 18.05 -15.99
CA PRO A 11 -4.09 17.14 -15.12
C PRO A 11 -2.85 17.82 -14.58
N ALA A 12 -2.42 17.39 -13.42
CA ALA A 12 -1.16 17.82 -12.85
C ALA A 12 -0.04 17.52 -13.83
N ASN A 13 0.95 18.39 -13.91
CA ASN A 13 2.10 18.14 -14.76
C ASN A 13 2.94 17.01 -14.16
N ASP A 14 3.85 16.44 -14.94
CA ASP A 14 4.66 15.30 -14.53
C ASP A 14 5.43 15.59 -13.25
N HIS A 15 5.93 16.81 -13.09
CA HIS A 15 6.67 17.19 -11.91
C HIS A 15 5.79 17.14 -10.65
N GLU A 16 4.56 17.66 -10.72
CA GLU A 16 3.63 17.60 -9.61
C GLU A 16 3.24 16.17 -9.26
N VAL A 17 3.04 15.34 -10.28
CA VAL A 17 2.72 13.93 -10.06
C VAL A 17 3.88 13.23 -9.37
N GLU A 18 5.11 13.48 -9.80
CA GLU A 18 6.29 12.89 -9.17
C GLU A 18 6.45 13.33 -7.72
N GLU A 19 6.21 14.62 -7.43
CA GLU A 19 6.30 15.11 -6.06
C GLU A 19 5.31 14.43 -5.13
N ARG A 20 4.13 14.05 -5.65
CA ARG A 20 3.08 13.39 -4.89
C ARG A 20 3.07 11.88 -5.12
N THR A 21 4.20 11.34 -5.51
CA THR A 21 4.40 9.90 -5.69
C THR A 21 5.44 9.42 -4.70
N LEU A 22 5.11 8.33 -4.01
CA LEU A 22 6.03 7.65 -3.11
C LEU A 22 6.63 6.46 -3.84
N VAL A 23 7.96 6.34 -3.82
CA VAL A 23 8.66 5.15 -4.27
C VAL A 23 9.54 4.66 -3.14
N LEU A 24 9.37 3.40 -2.76
CA LEU A 24 10.11 2.79 -1.68
C LEU A 24 10.54 1.39 -2.11
N SER A 25 11.83 1.08 -2.00
CA SER A 25 12.33 -0.24 -2.35
C SER A 25 13.09 -0.86 -1.20
N ARG A 26 13.02 -2.19 -1.12
CA ARG A 26 13.78 -2.95 -0.14
C ARG A 26 14.06 -4.35 -0.67
N VAL A 27 15.23 -4.90 -0.34
CA VAL A 27 15.56 -6.27 -0.67
C VAL A 27 15.23 -7.15 0.53
N PHE A 28 14.41 -8.17 0.30
CA PHE A 28 14.03 -9.15 1.32
C PHE A 28 14.75 -10.46 1.07
N ASP A 29 15.21 -11.09 2.13
CA ASP A 29 15.93 -12.37 2.07
C ASP A 29 14.94 -13.54 2.02
N ALA A 30 14.24 -13.64 0.91
CA ALA A 30 13.26 -14.69 0.66
C ALA A 30 12.96 -14.75 -0.84
N PRO A 31 12.58 -15.93 -1.36
CA PRO A 31 12.26 -16.07 -2.78
C PRO A 31 10.99 -15.31 -3.15
N ARG A 32 10.94 -14.86 -4.39
CA ARG A 32 9.87 -14.00 -4.90
C ARG A 32 8.47 -14.59 -4.69
N ALA A 33 8.33 -15.89 -4.94
CA ALA A 33 7.03 -16.54 -4.78
C ALA A 33 6.52 -16.46 -3.35
N LEU A 34 7.41 -16.59 -2.37
CA LEU A 34 7.05 -16.48 -0.95
C LEU A 34 6.69 -15.05 -0.58
N VAL A 35 7.51 -14.08 -1.03
CA VAL A 35 7.24 -12.67 -0.73
C VAL A 35 5.89 -12.27 -1.33
N TYR A 36 5.60 -12.68 -2.56
CA TYR A 36 4.31 -12.42 -3.19
C TYR A 36 3.16 -13.03 -2.39
N LYS A 37 3.33 -14.27 -1.95
CA LYS A 37 2.29 -14.99 -1.21
C LYS A 37 1.93 -14.29 0.10
N VAL A 38 2.92 -13.78 0.85
CA VAL A 38 2.63 -13.12 2.13
C VAL A 38 1.92 -11.79 1.94
N TRP A 39 1.92 -11.24 0.74
CA TRP A 39 1.18 -10.02 0.39
C TRP A 39 -0.26 -10.30 -0.06
N THR A 40 -0.59 -11.53 -0.41
CA THR A 40 -1.90 -11.83 -0.98
C THR A 40 -2.74 -12.77 -0.14
N ALA A 41 -2.14 -13.56 0.73
CA ALA A 41 -2.87 -14.51 1.57
C ALA A 41 -3.27 -13.82 2.89
N PRO A 42 -4.59 -13.73 3.19
CA PRO A 42 -5.06 -13.03 4.39
C PRO A 42 -4.43 -13.55 5.69
N GLU A 43 -4.22 -14.86 5.80
CA GLU A 43 -3.63 -15.44 7.00
C GLU A 43 -2.17 -14.99 7.20
N HIS A 44 -1.46 -14.69 6.11
CA HIS A 44 -0.12 -14.12 6.21
C HIS A 44 -0.18 -12.63 6.51
N LEU A 45 -1.06 -11.90 5.81
CA LEU A 45 -1.20 -10.45 6.01
C LEU A 45 -1.48 -10.12 7.46
N ALA A 46 -2.32 -10.92 8.12
CA ALA A 46 -2.66 -10.73 9.52
C ALA A 46 -1.45 -10.81 10.47
N ARG A 47 -0.33 -11.37 10.03
CA ARG A 47 0.84 -11.60 10.87
C ARG A 47 1.85 -10.46 10.85
N TRP A 48 1.82 -9.61 9.83
CA TRP A 48 2.85 -8.56 9.71
C TRP A 48 2.29 -7.18 9.36
N TRP A 49 1.02 -7.07 9.05
CA TRP A 49 0.44 -5.82 8.54
C TRP A 49 0.37 -4.74 9.62
N GLY A 50 0.58 -3.48 9.19
CA GLY A 50 0.47 -2.29 10.01
C GLY A 50 1.84 -1.75 10.41
N PRO A 51 1.95 -0.45 10.72
CA PRO A 51 3.21 0.11 11.23
C PRO A 51 3.49 -0.42 12.63
N ARG A 52 4.77 -0.40 12.99
CA ARG A 52 5.19 -0.84 14.32
C ARG A 52 4.48 0.00 15.39
N GLY A 53 4.03 -0.66 16.45
CA GLY A 53 3.32 -0.01 17.55
C GLY A 53 1.81 0.04 17.37
N PHE A 54 1.31 -0.28 16.17
CA PHE A 54 -0.12 -0.40 15.93
C PHE A 54 -0.56 -1.84 16.13
N THR A 55 -1.82 -2.02 16.54
CA THR A 55 -2.42 -3.34 16.68
C THR A 55 -3.39 -3.57 15.54
N LEU A 56 -3.23 -4.67 14.82
CA LEU A 56 -4.17 -5.04 13.77
C LEU A 56 -5.47 -5.52 14.40
N ILE A 57 -6.58 -4.87 14.06
CA ILE A 57 -7.91 -5.23 14.55
C ILE A 57 -8.51 -6.32 13.66
N SER A 58 -8.40 -6.13 12.34
CA SER A 58 -8.97 -7.05 11.35
C SER A 58 -8.29 -6.84 10.01
N TYR A 59 -8.13 -7.90 9.24
CA TYR A 59 -7.72 -7.82 7.85
C TYR A 59 -8.54 -8.81 7.05
N LYS A 60 -9.32 -8.31 6.09
CA LYS A 60 -10.12 -9.14 5.19
C LYS A 60 -9.76 -8.80 3.76
N ALA A 61 -9.55 -9.81 2.94
CA ALA A 61 -9.16 -9.61 1.55
C ALA A 61 -9.67 -10.73 0.68
N ASP A 62 -10.10 -10.35 -0.52
CA ASP A 62 -10.46 -11.27 -1.60
C ASP A 62 -9.49 -10.97 -2.73
N ALA A 63 -8.35 -11.66 -2.74
CA ALA A 63 -7.21 -11.34 -3.61
C ALA A 63 -7.44 -11.84 -5.04
N ARG A 64 -8.32 -11.17 -5.75
CA ARG A 64 -8.56 -11.36 -7.17
C ARG A 64 -8.85 -10.00 -7.80
N VAL A 65 -8.64 -9.87 -9.09
CA VAL A 65 -8.92 -8.61 -9.79
C VAL A 65 -10.39 -8.25 -9.57
N GLY A 66 -10.64 -7.03 -9.10
CA GLY A 66 -11.98 -6.59 -8.74
C GLY A 66 -12.40 -6.96 -7.32
N GLY A 67 -11.65 -7.82 -6.65
CA GLY A 67 -11.89 -8.15 -5.24
C GLY A 67 -11.51 -6.97 -4.35
N THR A 68 -12.01 -6.99 -3.12
CA THR A 68 -11.80 -5.89 -2.17
C THR A 68 -10.96 -6.35 -0.99
N TYR A 69 -10.34 -5.39 -0.33
CA TYR A 69 -9.73 -5.62 0.98
C TYR A 69 -10.16 -4.51 1.93
N ARG A 70 -10.15 -4.83 3.21
CA ARG A 70 -10.40 -3.84 4.26
C ARG A 70 -9.65 -4.28 5.50
N PHE A 71 -9.00 -3.31 6.15
CA PHE A 71 -8.32 -3.58 7.41
C PHE A 71 -8.52 -2.44 8.39
N GLY A 72 -8.36 -2.76 9.67
CA GLY A 72 -8.36 -1.76 10.73
C GLY A 72 -7.17 -1.95 11.62
N VAL A 73 -6.56 -0.84 12.02
CA VAL A 73 -5.45 -0.82 12.97
C VAL A 73 -5.78 0.14 14.11
N ARG A 74 -5.25 -0.17 15.30
CA ARG A 74 -5.40 0.69 16.47
C ARG A 74 -4.05 1.28 16.82
N SER A 75 -4.00 2.61 16.93
CA SER A 75 -2.77 3.32 17.28
C SER A 75 -2.40 3.12 18.75
N PRO A 76 -1.15 3.44 19.14
CA PRO A 76 -0.77 3.43 20.56
C PRO A 76 -1.65 4.34 21.42
N GLU A 77 -2.22 5.39 20.82
CA GLU A 77 -3.16 6.30 21.49
C GLU A 77 -4.58 5.75 21.56
N ASN A 78 -4.78 4.49 21.11
CA ASN A 78 -6.07 3.82 21.12
C ASN A 78 -7.08 4.41 20.14
N THR A 79 -6.60 4.96 19.03
CA THR A 79 -7.44 5.45 17.94
C THR A 79 -7.49 4.43 16.82
N GLU A 80 -8.69 4.11 16.33
CA GLU A 80 -8.85 3.18 15.21
C GLU A 80 -8.74 3.89 13.88
N HIS A 81 -8.03 3.25 12.95
CA HIS A 81 -7.90 3.72 11.58
C HIS A 81 -8.26 2.58 10.65
N TRP A 82 -9.24 2.79 9.79
CA TRP A 82 -9.70 1.79 8.82
C TRP A 82 -9.38 2.25 7.41
N ALA A 83 -9.07 1.30 6.55
CA ALA A 83 -8.77 1.54 5.16
C ALA A 83 -9.33 0.42 4.30
N HIS A 84 -9.61 0.74 3.03
CA HIS A 84 -10.09 -0.26 2.09
C HIS A 84 -9.58 0.04 0.68
N GLY A 85 -9.75 -0.92 -0.21
CA GLY A 85 -9.39 -0.76 -1.60
C GLY A 85 -9.87 -1.92 -2.46
N ILE A 86 -9.51 -1.84 -3.73
CA ILE A 86 -9.88 -2.81 -4.75
C ILE A 86 -8.61 -3.27 -5.46
N TYR A 87 -8.46 -4.59 -5.64
CA TYR A 87 -7.34 -5.14 -6.41
C TYR A 87 -7.54 -4.84 -7.89
N ARG A 88 -6.52 -4.28 -8.53
CA ARG A 88 -6.54 -3.91 -9.94
C ARG A 88 -5.69 -4.81 -10.81
N GLU A 89 -4.58 -5.31 -10.27
CA GLU A 89 -3.71 -6.22 -11.00
C GLU A 89 -3.17 -7.27 -10.04
N ILE A 90 -3.27 -8.53 -10.44
CA ILE A 90 -2.70 -9.65 -9.70
C ILE A 90 -1.99 -10.53 -10.72
N THR A 91 -0.68 -10.35 -10.85
CA THR A 91 0.17 -11.07 -11.80
C THR A 91 1.27 -11.78 -11.01
N PRO A 92 0.98 -12.96 -10.43
CA PRO A 92 1.96 -13.68 -9.62
C PRO A 92 3.15 -14.16 -10.46
N PRO A 93 4.33 -14.12 -9.92
CA PRO A 93 4.75 -13.51 -8.66
C PRO A 93 5.37 -12.12 -8.87
N GLU A 94 4.98 -11.40 -9.91
CA GLU A 94 5.67 -10.21 -10.39
C GLU A 94 5.05 -8.89 -9.92
N THR A 95 3.72 -8.78 -9.99
CA THR A 95 3.07 -7.49 -9.77
C THR A 95 1.77 -7.64 -8.99
N LEU A 96 1.53 -6.68 -8.11
CA LEU A 96 0.30 -6.56 -7.35
C LEU A 96 -0.06 -5.08 -7.29
N ALA A 97 -1.27 -4.73 -7.73
CA ALA A 97 -1.71 -3.33 -7.70
C ALA A 97 -3.11 -3.24 -7.10
N PHE A 98 -3.32 -2.21 -6.29
CA PHE A 98 -4.61 -2.01 -5.64
C PHE A 98 -4.80 -0.55 -5.30
N THR A 99 -6.08 -0.15 -5.18
CA THR A 99 -6.40 1.19 -4.67
C THR A 99 -6.28 1.18 -3.15
N HIS A 100 -6.10 2.36 -2.57
CA HIS A 100 -5.98 2.48 -1.12
C HIS A 100 -6.59 3.80 -0.66
N ALA A 101 -7.49 3.74 0.29
CA ALA A 101 -8.10 4.93 0.89
C ALA A 101 -8.38 4.69 2.36
N TRP A 102 -7.94 5.63 3.18
CA TRP A 102 -8.38 5.66 4.59
C TRP A 102 -9.85 6.06 4.64
N GLU A 103 -10.55 5.59 5.66
CA GLU A 103 -11.98 5.81 5.79
C GLU A 103 -12.29 6.96 6.73
N ASN A 104 -13.36 7.67 6.43
CA ASN A 104 -14.02 8.56 7.38
C ASN A 104 -14.78 7.72 8.43
N PRO A 105 -15.20 8.33 9.55
CA PRO A 105 -15.94 7.58 10.57
C PRO A 105 -17.19 6.86 10.06
N ASP A 106 -17.81 7.36 8.98
CA ASP A 106 -19.00 6.72 8.40
C ASP A 106 -18.64 5.61 7.40
N GLY A 107 -17.35 5.31 7.22
CA GLY A 107 -16.89 4.27 6.30
C GLY A 107 -16.66 4.74 4.87
N SER A 108 -17.00 5.99 4.54
CA SER A 108 -16.71 6.52 3.20
C SER A 108 -15.21 6.78 3.03
N PRO A 109 -14.69 6.67 1.79
CA PRO A 109 -13.26 6.88 1.58
C PRO A 109 -12.90 8.36 1.69
N LYS A 110 -11.72 8.62 2.24
CA LYS A 110 -11.13 9.95 2.20
C LYS A 110 -10.57 10.18 0.81
N HIS A 111 -9.25 10.17 0.65
CA HIS A 111 -8.62 10.37 -0.65
C HIS A 111 -8.06 9.04 -1.16
N GLU A 112 -8.42 8.67 -2.39
CA GLU A 112 -7.96 7.41 -2.95
C GLU A 112 -6.60 7.55 -3.61
N THR A 113 -5.71 6.62 -3.30
CA THR A 113 -4.40 6.48 -3.94
C THR A 113 -4.31 5.13 -4.63
N VAL A 114 -3.27 4.91 -5.41
CA VAL A 114 -3.01 3.62 -6.07
C VAL A 114 -1.63 3.14 -5.65
N VAL A 115 -1.59 1.90 -5.17
CA VAL A 115 -0.35 1.22 -4.76
C VAL A 115 -0.02 0.17 -5.80
N THR A 116 1.21 0.19 -6.30
CA THR A 116 1.72 -0.84 -7.20
C THR A 116 2.98 -1.43 -6.59
N LEU A 117 2.98 -2.75 -6.43
CA LEU A 117 4.12 -3.50 -5.91
C LEU A 117 4.73 -4.31 -7.04
N THR A 118 6.05 -4.19 -7.19
CA THR A 118 6.81 -4.98 -8.16
C THR A 118 7.79 -5.84 -7.40
N PHE A 119 7.80 -7.14 -7.71
CA PHE A 119 8.62 -8.13 -7.03
C PHE A 119 9.68 -8.62 -8.02
N ALA A 120 10.91 -8.12 -7.91
CA ALA A 120 11.99 -8.47 -8.81
C ALA A 120 12.91 -9.49 -8.16
N GLU A 121 13.22 -10.54 -8.92
CA GLU A 121 14.12 -11.58 -8.45
C GLU A 121 15.56 -11.09 -8.44
N GLN A 122 16.26 -11.30 -7.33
CA GLN A 122 17.69 -11.02 -7.20
C GLN A 122 18.38 -12.24 -6.59
N GLY A 123 18.72 -13.20 -7.44
CA GLY A 123 19.20 -14.49 -6.95
C GLY A 123 18.13 -15.18 -6.14
N GLU A 124 18.44 -15.49 -4.88
CA GLU A 124 17.48 -16.11 -3.98
C GLU A 124 16.69 -15.07 -3.16
N LYS A 125 16.95 -13.79 -3.40
CA LYS A 125 16.31 -12.69 -2.70
C LYS A 125 15.31 -12.00 -3.60
N THR A 126 14.55 -11.08 -3.04
CA THR A 126 13.53 -10.32 -3.77
C THR A 126 13.71 -8.84 -3.52
N LYS A 127 13.79 -8.05 -4.59
CA LYS A 127 13.70 -6.61 -4.46
C LYS A 127 12.23 -6.22 -4.65
N LEU A 128 11.62 -5.74 -3.60
CA LEU A 128 10.26 -5.25 -3.60
C LEU A 128 10.29 -3.74 -3.78
N THR A 129 9.58 -3.25 -4.79
CA THR A 129 9.42 -1.81 -5.02
C THR A 129 7.95 -1.47 -4.87
N LEU A 130 7.66 -0.54 -3.95
CA LEU A 130 6.33 0.00 -3.76
C LEU A 130 6.29 1.37 -4.41
N LYS A 131 5.26 1.59 -5.23
CA LYS A 131 4.97 2.89 -5.82
C LYS A 131 3.54 3.25 -5.45
N GLN A 132 3.36 4.33 -4.69
CA GLN A 132 2.04 4.82 -4.34
C GLN A 132 1.86 6.19 -4.95
N THR A 133 0.83 6.32 -5.79
CA THR A 133 0.58 7.51 -6.60
C THR A 133 -0.69 8.21 -6.16
N LEU A 134 -0.85 9.44 -6.61
CA LEU A 134 -2.06 10.24 -6.42
C LEU A 134 -2.28 10.69 -4.98
N PHE A 135 -1.19 10.88 -4.22
CA PHE A 135 -1.33 11.51 -2.91
C PHE A 135 -1.90 12.90 -3.05
N GLU A 136 -2.73 13.28 -2.08
CA GLU A 136 -3.35 14.59 -2.06
C GLU A 136 -2.33 15.68 -1.79
N THR A 137 -1.33 15.39 -0.95
CA THR A 137 -0.29 16.36 -0.57
C THR A 137 1.06 15.64 -0.41
N VAL A 138 2.14 16.45 -0.45
CA VAL A 138 3.49 15.97 -0.15
C VAL A 138 3.58 15.51 1.30
N THR A 139 2.89 16.19 2.21
CA THR A 139 2.86 15.80 3.63
C THR A 139 2.27 14.40 3.78
N SER A 140 1.16 14.12 3.10
CA SER A 140 0.54 12.79 3.13
C SER A 140 1.50 11.73 2.59
N ARG A 141 2.19 12.02 1.46
CA ARG A 141 3.19 11.14 0.90
C ARG A 141 4.26 10.77 1.93
N ASP A 142 4.78 11.78 2.63
CA ASP A 142 5.86 11.57 3.59
C ASP A 142 5.41 10.77 4.81
N LEU A 143 4.19 11.00 5.28
CA LEU A 143 3.62 10.21 6.36
C LEU A 143 3.49 8.73 5.96
N HIS A 144 3.07 8.46 4.73
CA HIS A 144 2.97 7.10 4.24
C HIS A 144 4.35 6.46 4.04
N ARG A 145 5.37 7.25 3.68
CA ARG A 145 6.73 6.72 3.60
C ARG A 145 7.16 6.15 4.94
N GLY A 146 6.91 6.89 6.02
CA GLY A 146 7.23 6.41 7.36
C GLY A 146 6.46 5.16 7.74
N GLY A 147 5.16 5.14 7.46
CA GLY A 147 4.31 3.99 7.74
C GLY A 147 4.74 2.75 6.97
N TRP A 148 5.00 2.88 5.67
CA TRP A 148 5.45 1.76 4.85
C TRP A 148 6.83 1.26 5.27
N SER A 149 7.75 2.16 5.59
CA SER A 149 9.07 1.75 6.04
C SER A 149 8.99 0.90 7.29
N SER A 150 8.15 1.30 8.25
CA SER A 150 7.92 0.55 9.47
C SER A 150 7.27 -0.81 9.18
N THR A 151 6.29 -0.83 8.29
CA THR A 151 5.61 -2.06 7.89
C THR A 151 6.59 -3.03 7.20
N PHE A 152 7.49 -2.49 6.38
CA PHE A 152 8.50 -3.33 5.72
C PHE A 152 9.48 -3.96 6.72
N GLU A 153 9.77 -3.27 7.82
CA GLU A 153 10.57 -3.87 8.89
C GLU A 153 9.85 -5.08 9.50
N LEU A 154 8.56 -4.94 9.75
CA LEU A 154 7.74 -6.04 10.27
C LEU A 154 7.66 -7.19 9.28
N LEU A 155 7.55 -6.88 7.99
CA LEU A 155 7.56 -7.90 6.94
C LEU A 155 8.87 -8.67 6.94
N GLU A 156 10.00 -7.96 7.06
CA GLU A 156 11.31 -8.60 7.11
C GLU A 156 11.40 -9.54 8.30
N GLU A 157 10.95 -9.10 9.47
CA GLU A 157 10.94 -9.93 10.67
C GLU A 157 10.05 -11.16 10.50
N TYR A 158 8.89 -10.98 9.89
CA TYR A 158 7.98 -12.10 9.65
C TYR A 158 8.58 -13.13 8.68
N LEU A 159 9.16 -12.67 7.57
CA LEU A 159 9.78 -13.56 6.59
C LEU A 159 10.89 -14.40 7.22
N ALA A 160 11.61 -13.86 8.18
CA ALA A 160 12.67 -14.58 8.87
C ALA A 160 12.13 -15.74 9.72
N THR A 161 10.84 -15.79 10.00
CA THR A 161 10.21 -16.87 10.76
C THR A 161 9.72 -18.01 9.88
N LEU A 162 9.70 -17.83 8.56
CA LEU A 162 9.13 -18.82 7.63
C LEU A 162 10.14 -19.80 7.06
#